data_f1c506a6c5444a40a8fd5b3f9c35b084
#
_entry.id   f1c506a6c5444a40a8fd5b3f9c35b084
#
_cell.length_a   1.000
_cell.length_b   1.000
_cell.length_c   1.000
_cell.angle_alpha   90.00
_cell.angle_beta   90.00
_cell.angle_gamma   90.00
#
_symmetry.space_group_name_H-M   'P 1'
#
loop_
_entity.id
_entity.type
_entity.pdbx_description
1 polymer ?
#
loop_
_entity_poly.entity_id
_entity_poly.type
_entity_poly.pdbx_seq_one_letter_code
_entity_poly.pdbx_strand_id
1 'polypeptide(L)'
;MIRTEHLSKRYESVTAVDDVSFEVRPGEVLGFLGPNGAGKTTTMRMLAGFVTPTAGKASICGHDVETEPLAAKERLGYLPEGAPSYGEMRVRRFLEFICDLRRLEGARRSARLDYVIEHLQLASVLEQSIETLSKGFRRRVGLAQAIIHDPPVLILDEPTDGLDPNQKFEVRALINEMARDKIIIISTHILEEVDAVCNRAIIIARGRIVADDTPLKLAARSRYYNAVSLQLERPDQLAAARAAVAALPSVADVEVSERDVRLTALPRSGAAILTAVAELASSKGLVLKELHLESGRLDEVFRSITA
;
A
#
# COMPACT_ATOMS: atom_id res chain seq x y z
N MET A 1 12.12 12.19 -9.17
CA MET A 1 11.40 12.80 -8.05
C MET A 1 10.00 13.17 -8.49
N ILE A 2 9.00 12.84 -7.68
CA ILE A 2 7.63 13.36 -7.79
C ILE A 2 7.50 14.44 -6.74
N ARG A 3 6.85 15.56 -7.06
CA ARG A 3 6.59 16.64 -6.12
C ARG A 3 5.20 17.23 -6.34
N THR A 4 4.49 17.45 -5.26
CA THR A 4 3.22 18.19 -5.24
C THR A 4 3.36 19.39 -4.31
N GLU A 5 2.78 20.51 -4.69
CA GLU A 5 2.79 21.77 -3.96
C GLU A 5 1.37 22.31 -3.87
N HIS A 6 0.77 22.31 -2.69
CA HIS A 6 -0.56 22.83 -2.42
C HIS A 6 -1.63 22.29 -3.38
N LEU A 7 -1.50 21.02 -3.79
CA LEU A 7 -2.34 20.40 -4.80
C LEU A 7 -3.78 20.30 -4.32
N SER A 8 -4.71 20.87 -5.05
CA SER A 8 -6.12 20.90 -4.69
C SER A 8 -7.02 20.60 -5.88
N LYS A 9 -8.13 19.88 -5.63
CA LYS A 9 -9.16 19.61 -6.64
C LYS A 9 -10.54 19.76 -6.06
N ARG A 10 -11.29 20.64 -6.70
CA ARG A 10 -12.70 20.86 -6.40
C ARG A 10 -13.57 20.48 -7.59
N TYR A 11 -14.61 19.73 -7.34
CA TYR A 11 -15.66 19.39 -8.31
C TYR A 11 -16.96 20.05 -7.82
N GLU A 12 -17.39 21.08 -8.49
CA GLU A 12 -18.57 21.85 -8.08
C GLU A 12 -18.58 22.23 -6.58
N SER A 13 -19.40 21.56 -5.77
CA SER A 13 -19.50 21.76 -4.32
C SER A 13 -18.58 20.86 -3.50
N VAL A 14 -17.93 19.84 -4.11
CA VAL A 14 -17.13 18.84 -3.39
C VAL A 14 -15.64 19.13 -3.55
N THR A 15 -14.94 19.34 -2.44
CA THR A 15 -13.47 19.39 -2.43
C THR A 15 -12.93 17.97 -2.26
N ALA A 16 -12.45 17.39 -3.35
CA ALA A 16 -11.93 16.02 -3.36
C ALA A 16 -10.49 15.92 -2.85
N VAL A 17 -9.68 16.96 -3.09
CA VAL A 17 -8.30 17.08 -2.62
C VAL A 17 -8.10 18.52 -2.16
N ASP A 18 -7.51 18.73 -1.00
CA ASP A 18 -7.38 20.01 -0.34
C ASP A 18 -5.98 20.19 0.25
N ASP A 19 -5.16 21.02 -0.40
CA ASP A 19 -3.82 21.41 0.04
C ASP A 19 -2.84 20.25 0.27
N VAL A 20 -2.73 19.32 -0.68
CA VAL A 20 -1.87 18.15 -0.59
C VAL A 20 -0.47 18.47 -1.11
N SER A 21 0.52 18.42 -0.22
CA SER A 21 1.93 18.67 -0.55
C SER A 21 2.79 17.49 -0.05
N PHE A 22 3.54 16.87 -0.95
CA PHE A 22 4.51 15.83 -0.63
C PHE A 22 5.55 15.66 -1.76
N GLU A 23 6.64 14.98 -1.43
CA GLU A 23 7.72 14.64 -2.36
C GLU A 23 8.01 13.15 -2.26
N VAL A 24 8.32 12.49 -3.40
CA VAL A 24 8.75 11.09 -3.43
C VAL A 24 10.07 11.00 -4.20
N ARG A 25 11.05 10.36 -3.59
CA ARG A 25 12.44 10.27 -4.09
C ARG A 25 12.73 8.91 -4.73
N PRO A 26 13.79 8.81 -5.54
CA PRO A 26 14.26 7.51 -6.03
C PRO A 26 14.52 6.53 -4.89
N GLY A 27 14.10 5.28 -5.08
CA GLY A 27 14.18 4.23 -4.05
C GLY A 27 13.05 4.26 -3.02
N GLU A 28 12.11 5.23 -3.10
CA GLU A 28 10.92 5.23 -2.25
C GLU A 28 9.75 4.50 -2.91
N VAL A 29 9.13 3.61 -2.14
CA VAL A 29 7.80 3.06 -2.39
C VAL A 29 6.85 3.70 -1.41
N LEU A 30 6.09 4.68 -1.90
CA LEU A 30 5.11 5.41 -1.10
C LEU A 30 3.75 4.71 -1.15
N GLY A 31 3.27 4.23 0.00
CA GLY A 31 1.88 3.83 0.20
C GLY A 31 0.98 5.07 0.39
N PHE A 32 -0.01 5.24 -0.47
CA PHE A 32 -0.99 6.32 -0.36
C PHE A 32 -2.33 5.74 0.10
N LEU A 33 -2.58 5.84 1.42
CA LEU A 33 -3.69 5.18 2.10
C LEU A 33 -4.83 6.16 2.39
N GLY A 34 -6.05 5.63 2.41
CA GLY A 34 -7.22 6.41 2.82
C GLY A 34 -8.50 5.61 2.58
N PRO A 35 -9.60 5.95 3.25
CA PRO A 35 -10.90 5.36 2.96
C PRO A 35 -11.37 5.71 1.54
N ASN A 36 -12.43 5.05 1.09
CA ASN A 36 -13.05 5.39 -0.18
C ASN A 36 -13.58 6.83 -0.13
N GLY A 37 -13.34 7.58 -1.21
CA GLY A 37 -13.68 9.00 -1.27
C GLY A 37 -12.71 9.96 -0.58
N ALA A 38 -11.61 9.47 0.03
CA ALA A 38 -10.62 10.33 0.70
C ALA A 38 -9.79 11.22 -0.24
N GLY A 39 -9.83 11.00 -1.57
CA GLY A 39 -9.09 11.76 -2.56
C GLY A 39 -7.92 11.01 -3.21
N LYS A 40 -7.68 9.73 -2.89
CA LYS A 40 -6.56 8.93 -3.43
C LYS A 40 -6.52 8.92 -4.95
N THR A 41 -7.54 8.34 -5.59
CA THR A 41 -7.63 8.24 -7.06
C THR A 41 -7.61 9.60 -7.75
N THR A 42 -8.22 10.63 -7.14
CA THR A 42 -8.16 11.99 -7.65
C THR A 42 -6.74 12.53 -7.65
N THR A 43 -5.99 12.32 -6.56
CA THR A 43 -4.57 12.71 -6.47
C THR A 43 -3.73 11.96 -7.51
N MET A 44 -3.91 10.64 -7.66
CA MET A 44 -3.20 9.85 -8.66
C MET A 44 -3.50 10.31 -10.09
N ARG A 45 -4.77 10.64 -10.40
CA ARG A 45 -5.18 11.17 -11.70
C ARG A 45 -4.61 12.56 -12.00
N MET A 46 -4.48 13.41 -11.00
CA MET A 46 -3.80 14.73 -11.16
C MET A 46 -2.32 14.53 -11.46
N LEU A 47 -1.61 13.69 -10.72
CA LEU A 47 -0.22 13.35 -10.97
C LEU A 47 0.00 12.73 -12.37
N ALA A 48 -0.92 11.88 -12.81
CA ALA A 48 -0.85 11.24 -14.13
C ALA A 48 -1.31 12.16 -15.28
N GLY A 49 -1.72 13.40 -14.98
CA GLY A 49 -2.18 14.37 -15.98
C GLY A 49 -3.51 14.01 -16.65
N PHE A 50 -4.38 13.27 -15.96
CA PHE A 50 -5.76 12.97 -16.40
C PHE A 50 -6.79 13.96 -15.85
N VAL A 51 -6.45 14.64 -14.77
CA VAL A 51 -7.30 15.64 -14.12
C VAL A 51 -6.46 16.87 -13.84
N THR A 52 -6.89 18.03 -14.34
CA THR A 52 -6.25 19.32 -14.05
C THR A 52 -6.55 19.73 -12.61
N PRO A 53 -5.53 20.09 -11.79
CA PRO A 53 -5.74 20.67 -10.47
C PRO A 53 -6.59 21.94 -10.53
N THR A 54 -7.33 22.23 -9.46
CA THR A 54 -8.00 23.53 -9.30
C THR A 54 -7.03 24.58 -8.76
N ALA A 55 -6.03 24.13 -7.97
CA ALA A 55 -4.94 24.95 -7.45
C ALA A 55 -3.74 24.06 -7.12
N GLY A 56 -2.58 24.69 -6.96
CA GLY A 56 -1.31 24.01 -6.69
C GLY A 56 -0.64 23.49 -7.95
N LYS A 57 0.43 22.72 -7.79
CA LYS A 57 1.24 22.17 -8.88
C LYS A 57 1.66 20.74 -8.59
N ALA A 58 1.91 20.00 -9.66
CA ALA A 58 2.52 18.68 -9.59
C ALA A 58 3.61 18.53 -10.65
N SER A 59 4.72 17.86 -10.31
CA SER A 59 5.79 17.60 -11.26
C SER A 59 6.32 16.18 -11.15
N ILE A 60 6.76 15.64 -12.29
CA ILE A 60 7.37 14.31 -12.43
C ILE A 60 8.73 14.46 -13.08
N CYS A 61 9.79 14.06 -12.38
CA CYS A 61 11.18 14.18 -12.86
C CYS A 61 11.55 15.59 -13.32
N GLY A 62 11.00 16.63 -12.66
CA GLY A 62 11.24 18.03 -12.96
C GLY A 62 10.28 18.63 -14.00
N HIS A 63 9.44 17.82 -14.65
CA HIS A 63 8.45 18.28 -15.63
C HIS A 63 7.10 18.53 -14.95
N ASP A 64 6.57 19.73 -15.10
CA ASP A 64 5.24 20.09 -14.63
C ASP A 64 4.16 19.36 -15.43
N VAL A 65 3.20 18.73 -14.74
CA VAL A 65 2.20 17.87 -15.39
C VAL A 65 1.18 18.62 -16.24
N GLU A 66 1.03 19.94 -16.06
CA GLU A 66 0.12 20.79 -16.84
C GLU A 66 0.82 21.47 -18.02
N THR A 67 2.01 22.04 -17.78
CA THR A 67 2.72 22.82 -18.79
C THR A 67 3.63 21.96 -19.67
N GLU A 68 4.09 20.80 -19.18
CA GLU A 68 4.96 19.85 -19.88
C GLU A 68 4.37 18.42 -19.89
N PRO A 69 3.08 18.21 -20.26
CA PRO A 69 2.38 16.94 -20.05
C PRO A 69 2.99 15.77 -20.80
N LEU A 70 3.57 15.98 -21.97
CA LEU A 70 4.21 14.89 -22.74
C LEU A 70 5.49 14.41 -22.06
N ALA A 71 6.35 15.35 -21.66
CA ALA A 71 7.61 15.03 -20.98
C ALA A 71 7.36 14.32 -19.63
N ALA A 72 6.37 14.77 -18.87
CA ALA A 72 5.94 14.11 -17.64
C ALA A 72 5.42 12.67 -17.90
N LYS A 73 4.56 12.49 -18.92
CA LYS A 73 3.99 11.16 -19.28
C LYS A 73 5.02 10.20 -19.85
N GLU A 74 6.07 10.66 -20.52
CA GLU A 74 7.18 9.82 -20.97
C GLU A 74 7.94 9.18 -19.80
N ARG A 75 7.99 9.87 -18.65
CA ARG A 75 8.66 9.40 -17.43
C ARG A 75 7.77 8.57 -16.52
N LEU A 76 6.49 8.45 -16.85
CA LEU A 76 5.47 7.84 -15.97
C LEU A 76 4.92 6.53 -16.56
N GLY A 77 4.90 5.49 -15.74
CA GLY A 77 4.01 4.35 -15.89
C GLY A 77 2.81 4.51 -14.95
N TYR A 78 1.61 4.39 -15.49
CA TYR A 78 0.39 4.54 -14.71
C TYR A 78 -0.53 3.34 -14.87
N LEU A 79 -0.87 2.70 -13.77
CA LEU A 79 -1.92 1.69 -13.67
C LEU A 79 -3.12 2.32 -12.95
N PRO A 80 -4.19 2.70 -13.67
CA PRO A 80 -5.40 3.22 -13.03
C PRO A 80 -6.23 2.10 -12.38
N GLU A 81 -7.11 2.50 -11.47
CA GLU A 81 -8.13 1.61 -10.92
C GLU A 81 -8.95 0.94 -12.03
N GLY A 82 -9.27 -0.34 -11.87
CA GLY A 82 -10.01 -1.12 -12.89
C GLY A 82 -9.18 -1.55 -14.10
N ALA A 83 -7.92 -1.10 -14.26
CA ALA A 83 -7.04 -1.42 -15.38
C ALA A 83 -7.74 -1.32 -16.76
N PRO A 84 -8.30 -0.13 -17.13
CA PRO A 84 -8.98 0.04 -18.39
C PRO A 84 -8.07 -0.27 -19.57
N SER A 85 -8.61 -0.96 -20.57
CA SER A 85 -7.89 -1.39 -21.76
C SER A 85 -8.83 -1.53 -22.93
N TYR A 86 -8.28 -1.78 -24.11
CA TYR A 86 -9.10 -2.07 -25.31
C TYR A 86 -9.54 -3.54 -25.24
N GLY A 87 -10.74 -3.78 -24.70
CA GLY A 87 -11.26 -5.11 -24.40
C GLY A 87 -11.27 -6.10 -25.58
N GLU A 88 -11.57 -5.63 -26.78
CA GLU A 88 -11.61 -6.42 -28.02
C GLU A 88 -10.21 -6.83 -28.53
N MET A 89 -9.16 -6.13 -28.09
CA MET A 89 -7.79 -6.47 -28.50
C MET A 89 -7.31 -7.75 -27.80
N ARG A 90 -6.54 -8.55 -28.53
CA ARG A 90 -5.75 -9.64 -27.93
C ARG A 90 -4.62 -9.06 -27.08
N VAL A 91 -4.26 -9.74 -25.99
CA VAL A 91 -3.19 -9.28 -25.07
C VAL A 91 -1.90 -8.96 -25.83
N ARG A 92 -1.42 -9.85 -26.71
CA ARG A 92 -0.21 -9.62 -27.51
C ARG A 92 -0.31 -8.33 -28.32
N ARG A 93 -1.40 -8.15 -29.05
CA ARG A 93 -1.59 -6.97 -29.91
C ARG A 93 -1.71 -5.68 -29.10
N PHE A 94 -2.33 -5.75 -27.93
CA PHE A 94 -2.37 -4.62 -27.02
C PHE A 94 -0.99 -4.22 -26.52
N LEU A 95 -0.16 -5.18 -26.07
CA LEU A 95 1.20 -4.88 -25.63
C LEU A 95 2.09 -4.35 -26.77
N GLU A 96 1.96 -4.88 -27.97
CA GLU A 96 2.63 -4.37 -29.18
C GLU A 96 2.21 -2.93 -29.49
N PHE A 97 0.92 -2.64 -29.41
CA PHE A 97 0.36 -1.29 -29.57
C PHE A 97 0.92 -0.30 -28.53
N ILE A 98 1.04 -0.72 -27.26
CA ILE A 98 1.66 0.11 -26.24
C ILE A 98 3.15 0.35 -26.55
N CYS A 99 3.88 -0.65 -27.06
CA CYS A 99 5.26 -0.45 -27.52
C CYS A 99 5.34 0.62 -28.60
N ASP A 100 4.43 0.60 -29.57
CA ASP A 100 4.38 1.60 -30.65
C ASP A 100 4.12 3.01 -30.09
N LEU A 101 3.14 3.16 -29.18
CA LEU A 101 2.85 4.43 -28.51
C LEU A 101 4.05 4.95 -27.70
N ARG A 102 4.82 4.05 -27.11
CA ARG A 102 6.02 4.38 -26.32
C ARG A 102 7.28 4.45 -27.17
N ARG A 103 7.18 4.29 -28.50
CA ARG A 103 8.29 4.35 -29.47
C ARG A 103 9.41 3.36 -29.13
N LEU A 104 9.01 2.16 -28.67
CA LEU A 104 9.96 1.07 -28.45
C LEU A 104 10.19 0.34 -29.77
N GLU A 105 11.44 0.23 -30.18
CA GLU A 105 11.84 -0.35 -31.48
C GLU A 105 12.95 -1.42 -31.32
N GLY A 106 13.10 -2.27 -32.34
CA GLY A 106 14.18 -3.22 -32.47
C GLY A 106 14.35 -4.14 -31.25
N ALA A 107 15.59 -4.38 -30.86
CA ALA A 107 15.93 -5.28 -29.76
C ALA A 107 15.35 -4.84 -28.42
N ARG A 108 15.24 -3.53 -28.18
CA ARG A 108 14.64 -3.00 -26.95
C ARG A 108 13.15 -3.35 -26.85
N ARG A 109 12.40 -3.28 -27.95
CA ARG A 109 10.99 -3.69 -28.01
C ARG A 109 10.83 -5.16 -27.62
N SER A 110 11.60 -6.05 -28.28
CA SER A 110 11.52 -7.49 -27.98
C SER A 110 11.85 -7.78 -26.53
N ALA A 111 12.97 -7.26 -26.02
CA ALA A 111 13.39 -7.48 -24.64
C ALA A 111 12.34 -6.98 -23.62
N ARG A 112 11.69 -5.83 -23.86
CA ARG A 112 10.66 -5.32 -22.96
C ARG A 112 9.35 -6.09 -23.04
N LEU A 113 8.97 -6.58 -24.21
CA LEU A 113 7.82 -7.49 -24.37
C LEU A 113 8.07 -8.80 -23.62
N ASP A 114 9.22 -9.43 -23.83
CA ASP A 114 9.58 -10.69 -23.16
C ASP A 114 9.60 -10.50 -21.64
N TYR A 115 10.20 -9.41 -21.16
CA TYR A 115 10.24 -9.08 -19.74
C TYR A 115 8.84 -9.02 -19.11
N VAL A 116 7.91 -8.26 -19.69
CA VAL A 116 6.56 -8.12 -19.09
C VAL A 116 5.73 -9.39 -19.23
N ILE A 117 5.91 -10.16 -20.30
CA ILE A 117 5.23 -11.45 -20.51
C ILE A 117 5.67 -12.46 -19.45
N GLU A 118 6.96 -12.55 -19.20
CA GLU A 118 7.55 -13.47 -18.22
C GLU A 118 7.18 -13.09 -16.78
N HIS A 119 7.52 -11.87 -16.35
CA HIS A 119 7.36 -11.43 -14.97
C HIS A 119 5.89 -11.30 -14.53
N LEU A 120 4.98 -11.10 -15.48
CA LEU A 120 3.54 -11.05 -15.22
C LEU A 120 2.80 -12.30 -15.68
N GLN A 121 3.54 -13.36 -16.09
CA GLN A 121 2.98 -14.68 -16.45
C GLN A 121 1.84 -14.60 -17.47
N LEU A 122 2.03 -13.81 -18.53
CA LEU A 122 1.00 -13.56 -19.53
C LEU A 122 1.02 -14.55 -20.69
N ALA A 123 1.99 -15.46 -20.75
CA ALA A 123 2.20 -16.37 -21.88
C ALA A 123 0.94 -17.17 -22.27
N SER A 124 0.19 -17.67 -21.30
CA SER A 124 -1.02 -18.49 -21.51
C SER A 124 -2.23 -17.73 -22.07
N VAL A 125 -2.21 -16.39 -22.00
CA VAL A 125 -3.35 -15.55 -22.38
C VAL A 125 -3.08 -14.59 -23.55
N LEU A 126 -1.88 -14.67 -24.16
CA LEU A 126 -1.45 -13.72 -25.20
C LEU A 126 -2.41 -13.63 -26.39
N GLU A 127 -3.04 -14.73 -26.76
CA GLU A 127 -3.96 -14.81 -27.90
C GLU A 127 -5.43 -14.61 -27.50
N GLN A 128 -5.72 -14.41 -26.21
CA GLN A 128 -7.08 -14.14 -25.73
C GLN A 128 -7.42 -12.65 -25.82
N SER A 129 -8.70 -12.32 -26.05
CA SER A 129 -9.21 -10.97 -25.96
C SER A 129 -9.25 -10.51 -24.51
N ILE A 130 -8.85 -9.25 -24.25
CA ILE A 130 -8.70 -8.74 -22.87
C ILE A 130 -10.02 -8.79 -22.10
N GLU A 131 -11.15 -8.54 -22.75
CA GLU A 131 -12.47 -8.60 -22.10
C GLU A 131 -12.85 -9.99 -21.58
N THR A 132 -12.30 -11.07 -22.17
CA THR A 132 -12.56 -12.46 -21.76
C THR A 132 -11.70 -12.91 -20.60
N LEU A 133 -10.69 -12.12 -20.20
CA LEU A 133 -9.78 -12.45 -19.13
C LEU A 133 -10.44 -12.35 -17.74
N SER A 134 -9.93 -13.14 -16.79
CA SER A 134 -10.27 -12.94 -15.38
C SER A 134 -9.82 -11.54 -14.90
N LYS A 135 -10.39 -11.06 -13.78
CA LYS A 135 -10.02 -9.78 -13.18
C LYS A 135 -8.51 -9.73 -12.90
N GLY A 136 -7.92 -10.83 -12.41
CA GLY A 136 -6.48 -10.93 -12.13
C GLY A 136 -5.63 -10.80 -13.37
N PHE A 137 -5.97 -11.50 -14.47
CA PHE A 137 -5.24 -11.35 -15.73
C PHE A 137 -5.36 -9.96 -16.33
N ARG A 138 -6.56 -9.35 -16.31
CA ARG A 138 -6.72 -7.95 -16.74
C ARG A 138 -5.84 -7.00 -15.95
N ARG A 139 -5.72 -7.22 -14.63
CA ARG A 139 -4.86 -6.42 -13.76
C ARG A 139 -3.39 -6.55 -14.14
N ARG A 140 -2.92 -7.78 -14.39
CA ARG A 140 -1.55 -8.05 -14.84
C ARG A 140 -1.26 -7.45 -16.22
N VAL A 141 -2.20 -7.50 -17.15
CA VAL A 141 -2.07 -6.81 -18.47
C VAL A 141 -1.98 -5.29 -18.29
N GLY A 142 -2.79 -4.70 -17.39
CA GLY A 142 -2.71 -3.27 -17.05
C GLY A 142 -1.37 -2.90 -16.42
N LEU A 143 -0.81 -3.75 -15.55
CA LEU A 143 0.52 -3.55 -14.98
C LEU A 143 1.61 -3.67 -16.05
N ALA A 144 1.50 -4.64 -16.97
CA ALA A 144 2.39 -4.76 -18.11
C ALA A 144 2.44 -3.47 -18.94
N GLN A 145 1.29 -2.90 -19.26
CA GLN A 145 1.18 -1.60 -19.94
C GLN A 145 1.94 -0.50 -19.19
N ALA A 146 1.82 -0.45 -17.86
CA ALA A 146 2.45 0.59 -17.06
C ALA A 146 3.98 0.48 -17.04
N ILE A 147 4.55 -0.75 -17.08
CA ILE A 147 5.99 -0.97 -16.90
C ILE A 147 6.76 -1.27 -18.20
N ILE A 148 6.07 -1.52 -19.33
CA ILE A 148 6.70 -2.01 -20.56
C ILE A 148 7.79 -1.06 -21.11
N HIS A 149 7.63 0.25 -20.97
CA HIS A 149 8.60 1.24 -21.45
C HIS A 149 9.70 1.58 -20.45
N ASP A 150 9.73 0.86 -19.31
CA ASP A 150 10.71 1.01 -18.24
C ASP A 150 10.81 2.42 -17.68
N PRO A 151 9.70 2.99 -17.20
CA PRO A 151 9.68 4.36 -16.69
C PRO A 151 10.41 4.48 -15.35
N PRO A 152 11.02 5.64 -15.04
CA PRO A 152 11.62 5.89 -13.73
C PRO A 152 10.59 6.12 -12.62
N VAL A 153 9.33 6.38 -12.96
CA VAL A 153 8.23 6.64 -12.02
C VAL A 153 7.06 5.73 -12.31
N LEU A 154 6.51 5.11 -11.27
CA LEU A 154 5.30 4.29 -11.34
C LEU A 154 4.24 4.83 -10.38
N ILE A 155 3.03 4.98 -10.87
CA ILE A 155 1.84 5.23 -10.06
C ILE A 155 0.89 4.05 -10.29
N LEU A 156 0.63 3.30 -9.23
CA LEU A 156 -0.15 2.08 -9.25
C LEU A 156 -1.38 2.23 -8.35
N ASP A 157 -2.56 2.32 -8.97
CA ASP A 157 -3.82 2.48 -8.24
C ASP A 157 -4.42 1.10 -8.00
N GLU A 158 -4.43 0.63 -6.75
CA GLU A 158 -4.89 -0.69 -6.31
C GLU A 158 -4.25 -1.87 -7.08
N PRO A 159 -2.89 -1.99 -7.15
CA PRO A 159 -2.21 -2.90 -8.09
C PRO A 159 -2.52 -4.39 -7.88
N THR A 160 -2.92 -4.78 -6.69
CA THR A 160 -3.19 -6.18 -6.32
C THR A 160 -4.68 -6.50 -6.20
N ASP A 161 -5.58 -5.53 -6.53
CA ASP A 161 -7.02 -5.76 -6.46
C ASP A 161 -7.46 -6.87 -7.42
N GLY A 162 -8.20 -7.85 -6.88
CA GLY A 162 -8.71 -8.99 -7.63
C GLY A 162 -7.69 -10.08 -7.96
N LEU A 163 -6.49 -10.02 -7.38
CA LEU A 163 -5.49 -11.07 -7.45
C LEU A 163 -5.68 -12.09 -6.31
N ASP A 164 -5.40 -13.36 -6.59
CA ASP A 164 -5.27 -14.38 -5.55
C ASP A 164 -3.97 -14.19 -4.72
N PRO A 165 -3.81 -14.89 -3.58
CA PRO A 165 -2.64 -14.71 -2.70
C PRO A 165 -1.29 -14.94 -3.39
N ASN A 166 -1.18 -15.92 -4.30
CA ASN A 166 0.06 -16.20 -5.02
C ASN A 166 0.39 -15.09 -6.01
N GLN A 167 -0.61 -14.64 -6.75
CA GLN A 167 -0.47 -13.52 -7.69
C GLN A 167 -0.12 -12.21 -6.97
N LYS A 168 -0.70 -11.96 -5.79
CA LYS A 168 -0.32 -10.81 -4.94
C LYS A 168 1.15 -10.87 -4.55
N PHE A 169 1.62 -12.05 -4.12
CA PHE A 169 3.02 -12.25 -3.76
C PHE A 169 3.96 -11.92 -4.92
N GLU A 170 3.66 -12.41 -6.13
CA GLU A 170 4.46 -12.16 -7.33
C GLU A 170 4.49 -10.69 -7.72
N VAL A 171 3.34 -10.01 -7.71
CA VAL A 171 3.27 -8.57 -7.99
C VAL A 171 4.03 -7.75 -6.93
N ARG A 172 3.95 -8.13 -5.66
CA ARG A 172 4.73 -7.49 -4.58
C ARG A 172 6.23 -7.70 -4.78
N ALA A 173 6.66 -8.90 -5.17
CA ALA A 173 8.06 -9.19 -5.48
C ALA A 173 8.58 -8.33 -6.65
N LEU A 174 7.79 -8.21 -7.72
CA LEU A 174 8.11 -7.36 -8.86
C LEU A 174 8.20 -5.87 -8.48
N ILE A 175 7.29 -5.37 -7.65
CA ILE A 175 7.33 -4.00 -7.14
C ILE A 175 8.61 -3.77 -6.32
N ASN A 176 8.97 -4.69 -5.44
CA ASN A 176 10.18 -4.60 -4.62
C ASN A 176 11.47 -4.65 -5.47
N GLU A 177 11.48 -5.43 -6.53
CA GLU A 177 12.60 -5.44 -7.49
C GLU A 177 12.74 -4.09 -8.19
N MET A 178 11.65 -3.55 -8.72
CA MET A 178 11.64 -2.26 -9.42
C MET A 178 11.94 -1.07 -8.49
N ALA A 179 11.64 -1.18 -7.21
CA ALA A 179 11.83 -0.11 -6.22
C ALA A 179 13.29 0.30 -6.03
N ARG A 180 14.26 -0.56 -6.39
CA ARG A 180 15.69 -0.26 -6.23
C ARG A 180 16.14 0.98 -6.98
N ASP A 181 15.56 1.20 -8.16
CA ASP A 181 15.97 2.25 -9.10
C ASP A 181 14.83 3.23 -9.44
N LYS A 182 13.60 2.94 -9.02
CA LYS A 182 12.41 3.68 -9.42
C LYS A 182 11.78 4.42 -8.25
N ILE A 183 10.87 5.31 -8.59
CA ILE A 183 9.95 5.96 -7.68
C ILE A 183 8.60 5.28 -7.86
N ILE A 184 8.01 4.76 -6.78
CA ILE A 184 6.74 4.05 -6.87
C ILE A 184 5.74 4.65 -5.90
N ILE A 185 4.55 5.01 -6.38
CA ILE A 185 3.40 5.33 -5.53
C ILE A 185 2.38 4.20 -5.70
N ILE A 186 1.92 3.64 -4.59
CA ILE A 186 0.85 2.65 -4.56
C ILE A 186 -0.32 3.25 -3.80
N SER A 187 -1.46 3.46 -4.46
CA SER A 187 -2.68 3.75 -3.73
C SER A 187 -3.36 2.44 -3.34
N THR A 188 -3.70 2.31 -2.08
CA THR A 188 -4.38 1.13 -1.57
C THR A 188 -5.21 1.46 -0.34
N HIS A 189 -6.21 0.62 -0.08
CA HIS A 189 -6.94 0.59 1.19
C HIS A 189 -6.55 -0.64 2.04
N ILE A 190 -5.62 -1.46 1.55
CA ILE A 190 -5.16 -2.70 2.19
C ILE A 190 -3.84 -2.43 2.92
N LEU A 191 -3.89 -2.44 4.25
CA LEU A 191 -2.75 -2.10 5.11
C LEU A 191 -1.62 -3.12 5.02
N GLU A 192 -1.95 -4.41 4.84
CA GLU A 192 -0.96 -5.48 4.62
C GLU A 192 -0.07 -5.25 3.39
N GLU A 193 -0.58 -4.55 2.38
CA GLU A 193 0.23 -4.19 1.20
C GLU A 193 1.27 -3.14 1.53
N VAL A 194 0.89 -2.20 2.40
CA VAL A 194 1.79 -1.14 2.84
C VAL A 194 2.93 -1.72 3.65
N ASP A 195 2.63 -2.60 4.59
CA ASP A 195 3.65 -3.27 5.41
C ASP A 195 4.58 -4.15 4.56
N ALA A 196 4.06 -4.74 3.47
CA ALA A 196 4.81 -5.68 2.63
C ALA A 196 5.76 -5.02 1.63
N VAL A 197 5.43 -3.83 1.09
CA VAL A 197 6.17 -3.23 -0.02
C VAL A 197 6.52 -1.76 0.16
N CYS A 198 5.89 -1.02 1.08
CA CYS A 198 6.12 0.41 1.22
C CYS A 198 7.17 0.71 2.29
N ASN A 199 8.08 1.64 2.02
CA ASN A 199 9.02 2.17 3.00
C ASN A 199 8.58 3.50 3.61
N ARG A 200 7.52 4.11 3.04
CA ARG A 200 6.85 5.32 3.55
C ARG A 200 5.35 5.21 3.27
N ALA A 201 4.52 5.78 4.14
CA ALA A 201 3.09 5.79 3.97
C ALA A 201 2.51 7.17 4.30
N ILE A 202 1.67 7.66 3.39
CA ILE A 202 0.83 8.85 3.59
C ILE A 202 -0.59 8.37 3.82
N ILE A 203 -1.23 8.87 4.88
CA ILE A 203 -2.66 8.65 5.10
C ILE A 203 -3.40 9.92 4.73
N ILE A 204 -4.35 9.79 3.81
CA ILE A 204 -5.24 10.88 3.39
C ILE A 204 -6.65 10.64 3.92
N ALA A 205 -7.26 11.67 4.47
CA ALA A 205 -8.66 11.68 4.89
C ALA A 205 -9.30 13.02 4.54
N ARG A 206 -10.53 12.97 3.98
CA ARG A 206 -11.28 14.18 3.59
C ARG A 206 -10.48 15.14 2.71
N GLY A 207 -9.68 14.59 1.79
CA GLY A 207 -8.86 15.33 0.84
C GLY A 207 -7.54 15.88 1.40
N ARG A 208 -7.21 15.66 2.68
CA ARG A 208 -6.00 16.20 3.34
C ARG A 208 -5.08 15.08 3.83
N ILE A 209 -3.78 15.35 3.84
CA ILE A 209 -2.80 14.47 4.48
C ILE A 209 -2.97 14.59 6.00
N VAL A 210 -3.24 13.46 6.66
CA VAL A 210 -3.39 13.40 8.12
C VAL A 210 -2.22 12.69 8.80
N ALA A 211 -1.43 11.92 8.05
CA ALA A 211 -0.18 11.33 8.52
C ALA A 211 0.77 11.06 7.35
N ASP A 212 2.08 11.16 7.62
CA ASP A 212 3.17 10.90 6.67
C ASP A 212 4.37 10.40 7.46
N ASP A 213 4.66 9.11 7.38
CA ASP A 213 5.78 8.50 8.10
C ASP A 213 6.07 7.09 7.54
N THR A 214 7.05 6.38 8.10
CA THR A 214 7.25 4.96 7.81
C THR A 214 6.13 4.10 8.39
N PRO A 215 5.77 2.95 7.77
CA PRO A 215 4.74 2.05 8.31
C PRO A 215 4.98 1.69 9.79
N LEU A 216 6.23 1.39 10.16
CA LEU A 216 6.62 1.09 11.54
C LEU A 216 6.32 2.23 12.52
N LYS A 217 6.65 3.47 12.16
CA LYS A 217 6.37 4.63 13.02
C LYS A 217 4.88 4.95 13.10
N LEU A 218 4.13 4.69 12.02
CA LEU A 218 2.67 4.79 12.06
C LEU A 218 2.08 3.73 12.98
N ALA A 219 2.51 2.46 12.85
CA ALA A 219 2.06 1.37 13.74
C ALA A 219 2.42 1.64 15.21
N ALA A 220 3.56 2.30 15.48
CA ALA A 220 3.96 2.69 16.83
C ALA A 220 3.01 3.72 17.51
N ARG A 221 2.10 4.37 16.76
CA ARG A 221 1.05 5.23 17.31
C ARG A 221 -0.15 4.46 17.85
N SER A 222 -0.22 3.14 17.59
CA SER A 222 -1.27 2.26 18.08
C SER A 222 -1.17 2.05 19.59
N ARG A 223 -2.32 1.93 20.26
CA ARG A 223 -2.36 1.50 21.68
C ARG A 223 -1.82 0.08 21.90
N TYR A 224 -1.72 -0.72 20.82
CA TYR A 224 -1.12 -2.04 20.84
C TYR A 224 0.40 -2.03 20.67
N TYR A 225 1.03 -0.87 20.47
CA TYR A 225 2.48 -0.80 20.39
C TYR A 225 3.11 -1.21 21.72
N ASN A 226 4.03 -2.18 21.70
CA ASN A 226 4.59 -2.85 22.88
C ASN A 226 3.57 -3.61 23.74
N ALA A 227 2.36 -3.84 23.27
CA ALA A 227 1.44 -4.74 23.96
C ALA A 227 1.97 -6.17 23.95
N VAL A 228 1.59 -6.95 24.93
CA VAL A 228 2.01 -8.36 25.06
C VAL A 228 0.79 -9.26 25.03
N SER A 229 0.73 -10.13 24.05
CA SER A 229 -0.29 -11.17 23.92
C SER A 229 0.22 -12.47 24.54
N LEU A 230 -0.56 -13.02 25.46
CA LEU A 230 -0.31 -14.32 26.10
C LEU A 230 -1.44 -15.27 25.71
N GLN A 231 -1.12 -16.39 25.09
CA GLN A 231 -2.06 -17.49 24.89
C GLN A 231 -1.78 -18.57 25.91
N LEU A 232 -2.79 -18.89 26.73
CA LEU A 232 -2.69 -19.93 27.77
C LEU A 232 -3.09 -21.28 27.20
N GLU A 233 -2.46 -22.36 27.69
CA GLU A 233 -2.90 -23.71 27.40
C GLU A 233 -4.16 -24.07 28.20
N ARG A 234 -4.29 -23.50 29.41
CA ARG A 234 -5.31 -23.85 30.39
C ARG A 234 -6.35 -22.73 30.52
N PRO A 235 -7.62 -22.95 30.09
CA PRO A 235 -8.69 -21.96 30.21
C PRO A 235 -9.01 -21.53 31.65
N ASP A 236 -8.85 -22.47 32.62
CA ASP A 236 -9.09 -22.22 34.04
C ASP A 236 -8.13 -21.18 34.65
N GLN A 237 -6.96 -20.97 34.04
CA GLN A 237 -6.00 -19.93 34.46
C GLN A 237 -6.33 -18.52 33.95
N LEU A 238 -7.25 -18.36 32.99
CA LEU A 238 -7.49 -17.12 32.29
C LEU A 238 -7.89 -15.94 33.22
N ALA A 239 -8.83 -16.19 34.15
CA ALA A 239 -9.30 -15.16 35.08
C ALA A 239 -8.19 -14.71 36.04
N ALA A 240 -7.43 -15.67 36.61
CA ALA A 240 -6.32 -15.39 37.50
C ALA A 240 -5.17 -14.66 36.79
N ALA A 241 -4.84 -15.06 35.57
CA ALA A 241 -3.85 -14.42 34.73
C ALA A 241 -4.24 -12.98 34.38
N ARG A 242 -5.51 -12.73 34.01
CA ARG A 242 -6.05 -11.38 33.77
C ARG A 242 -5.84 -10.49 34.98
N ALA A 243 -6.27 -10.93 36.16
CA ALA A 243 -6.16 -10.15 37.39
C ALA A 243 -4.71 -9.82 37.74
N ALA A 244 -3.80 -10.81 37.57
CA ALA A 244 -2.38 -10.64 37.86
C ALA A 244 -1.69 -9.68 36.88
N VAL A 245 -1.97 -9.80 35.58
CA VAL A 245 -1.41 -8.92 34.53
C VAL A 245 -1.95 -7.49 34.68
N ALA A 246 -3.24 -7.31 34.97
CA ALA A 246 -3.84 -6.00 35.18
C ALA A 246 -3.28 -5.26 36.42
N ALA A 247 -2.75 -5.99 37.39
CA ALA A 247 -2.12 -5.42 38.57
C ALA A 247 -0.70 -4.87 38.33
N LEU A 248 -0.09 -5.11 37.19
CA LEU A 248 1.23 -4.57 36.85
C LEU A 248 1.14 -3.04 36.62
N PRO A 249 1.99 -2.23 37.28
CA PRO A 249 1.93 -0.76 37.18
C PRO A 249 2.13 -0.25 35.75
N SER A 250 2.88 -0.97 34.92
CA SER A 250 3.16 -0.64 33.51
C SER A 250 2.05 -1.03 32.54
N VAL A 251 1.02 -1.77 32.98
CA VAL A 251 -0.14 -2.16 32.21
C VAL A 251 -1.26 -1.13 32.39
N ALA A 252 -1.83 -0.69 31.30
CA ALA A 252 -2.96 0.24 31.28
C ALA A 252 -4.30 -0.49 31.25
N ASP A 253 -4.39 -1.58 30.46
CA ASP A 253 -5.61 -2.36 30.29
C ASP A 253 -5.26 -3.80 29.84
N VAL A 254 -6.21 -4.73 29.99
CA VAL A 254 -6.07 -6.13 29.59
C VAL A 254 -7.32 -6.59 28.82
N GLU A 255 -7.15 -6.82 27.54
CA GLU A 255 -8.18 -7.42 26.69
C GLU A 255 -8.14 -8.94 26.78
N VAL A 256 -9.32 -9.58 26.70
CA VAL A 256 -9.48 -11.04 26.85
C VAL A 256 -10.25 -11.58 25.66
N SER A 257 -9.69 -12.62 25.03
CA SER A 257 -10.41 -13.49 24.09
C SER A 257 -10.62 -14.87 24.73
N GLU A 258 -11.82 -15.12 25.21
CA GLU A 258 -12.17 -16.43 25.80
C GLU A 258 -12.07 -17.56 24.78
N ARG A 259 -12.44 -17.28 23.51
CA ARG A 259 -12.39 -18.25 22.41
C ARG A 259 -10.98 -18.80 22.19
N ASP A 260 -9.98 -17.93 22.24
CA ASP A 260 -8.59 -18.27 21.93
C ASP A 260 -7.75 -18.49 23.21
N VAL A 261 -8.39 -18.38 24.38
CA VAL A 261 -7.73 -18.43 25.70
C VAL A 261 -6.55 -17.45 25.76
N ARG A 262 -6.75 -16.23 25.27
CA ARG A 262 -5.70 -15.22 25.07
C ARG A 262 -5.99 -13.96 25.88
N LEU A 263 -4.92 -13.41 26.44
CA LEU A 263 -4.87 -12.09 27.07
C LEU A 263 -3.99 -11.18 26.23
N THR A 264 -4.38 -9.92 26.06
CA THR A 264 -3.51 -8.89 25.48
C THR A 264 -3.35 -7.77 26.50
N ALA A 265 -2.16 -7.67 27.07
CA ALA A 265 -1.80 -6.59 28.00
C ALA A 265 -1.41 -5.35 27.21
N LEU A 266 -2.14 -4.26 27.40
CA LEU A 266 -1.87 -2.97 26.77
C LEU A 266 -0.95 -2.15 27.68
N PRO A 267 0.18 -1.63 27.16
CA PRO A 267 1.12 -0.86 27.97
C PRO A 267 0.60 0.52 28.31
N ARG A 268 1.02 1.05 29.43
CA ARG A 268 0.80 2.46 29.78
C ARG A 268 1.80 3.32 29.03
N SER A 269 1.31 4.25 28.22
CA SER A 269 2.14 5.19 27.44
C SER A 269 3.22 4.53 26.60
N GLY A 270 2.93 3.37 25.99
CA GLY A 270 3.88 2.65 25.12
C GLY A 270 5.08 2.01 25.81
N ALA A 271 5.05 1.84 27.14
CA ALA A 271 6.13 1.23 27.91
C ALA A 271 6.43 -0.20 27.44
N ALA A 272 7.70 -0.60 27.52
CA ALA A 272 8.10 -1.99 27.27
C ALA A 272 7.68 -2.88 28.46
N ILE A 273 6.68 -3.72 28.26
CA ILE A 273 6.09 -4.56 29.34
C ILE A 273 6.41 -6.05 29.22
N LEU A 274 7.09 -6.48 28.14
CA LEU A 274 7.32 -7.89 27.86
C LEU A 274 8.03 -8.62 29.02
N THR A 275 9.10 -8.05 29.54
CA THR A 275 9.89 -8.67 30.64
C THR A 275 9.03 -8.82 31.90
N ALA A 276 8.32 -7.77 32.31
CA ALA A 276 7.48 -7.81 33.50
C ALA A 276 6.34 -8.82 33.38
N VAL A 277 5.73 -8.92 32.18
CA VAL A 277 4.67 -9.91 31.91
C VAL A 277 5.21 -11.33 31.90
N ALA A 278 6.39 -11.56 31.30
CA ALA A 278 7.03 -12.88 31.26
C ALA A 278 7.45 -13.37 32.66
N GLU A 279 8.04 -12.51 33.47
CA GLU A 279 8.40 -12.81 34.86
C GLU A 279 7.15 -13.12 35.72
N LEU A 280 6.09 -12.33 35.55
CA LEU A 280 4.82 -12.58 36.22
C LEU A 280 4.24 -13.95 35.82
N ALA A 281 4.21 -14.25 34.51
CA ALA A 281 3.70 -15.53 34.02
C ALA A 281 4.45 -16.71 34.62
N SER A 282 5.79 -16.62 34.67
CA SER A 282 6.65 -17.64 35.31
C SER A 282 6.38 -17.76 36.80
N SER A 283 6.33 -16.66 37.55
CA SER A 283 6.12 -16.65 39.01
C SER A 283 4.75 -17.19 39.43
N LYS A 284 3.73 -17.03 38.58
CA LYS A 284 2.39 -17.52 38.78
C LYS A 284 2.14 -18.95 38.24
N GLY A 285 3.16 -19.58 37.65
CA GLY A 285 3.03 -20.89 37.04
C GLY A 285 2.01 -20.97 35.91
N LEU A 286 1.88 -19.88 35.12
CA LEU A 286 1.01 -19.89 33.97
C LEU A 286 1.62 -20.74 32.87
N VAL A 287 0.81 -21.67 32.33
CA VAL A 287 1.24 -22.52 31.22
C VAL A 287 0.91 -21.81 29.91
N LEU A 288 1.95 -21.26 29.28
CA LEU A 288 1.83 -20.48 28.05
C LEU A 288 1.98 -21.38 26.82
N LYS A 289 1.04 -21.27 25.88
CA LYS A 289 1.19 -21.78 24.53
C LYS A 289 2.00 -20.83 23.67
N GLU A 290 1.79 -19.52 23.84
CA GLU A 290 2.44 -18.47 23.08
C GLU A 290 2.59 -17.22 23.94
N LEU A 291 3.72 -16.52 23.77
CA LEU A 291 3.95 -15.17 24.29
C LEU A 291 4.46 -14.31 23.13
N HIS A 292 3.73 -13.27 22.76
CA HIS A 292 4.01 -12.45 21.59
C HIS A 292 4.07 -10.98 21.95
N LEU A 293 5.10 -10.27 21.45
CA LEU A 293 5.21 -8.82 21.52
C LEU A 293 4.57 -8.19 20.28
N GLU A 294 3.55 -7.38 20.47
CA GLU A 294 2.86 -6.66 19.39
C GLU A 294 3.71 -5.48 18.92
N SER A 295 3.91 -5.35 17.61
CA SER A 295 4.61 -4.22 16.99
C SER A 295 3.74 -2.97 16.80
N GLY A 296 2.50 -3.02 17.27
CA GLY A 296 1.45 -2.05 16.98
C GLY A 296 0.56 -2.52 15.82
N ARG A 297 -0.57 -1.85 15.64
CA ARG A 297 -1.57 -2.22 14.63
C ARG A 297 -1.90 -1.04 13.76
N LEU A 298 -1.42 -1.07 12.52
CA LEU A 298 -1.64 0.02 11.57
C LEU A 298 -3.14 0.23 11.23
N ASP A 299 -3.95 -0.84 11.27
CA ASP A 299 -5.40 -0.77 11.07
C ASP A 299 -6.13 0.00 12.18
N GLU A 300 -5.66 -0.11 13.41
CA GLU A 300 -6.21 0.66 14.54
C GLU A 300 -5.84 2.14 14.41
N VAL A 301 -4.59 2.45 14.08
CA VAL A 301 -4.13 3.81 13.82
C VAL A 301 -4.91 4.42 12.66
N PHE A 302 -5.04 3.69 11.55
CA PHE A 302 -5.80 4.13 10.39
C PHE A 302 -7.25 4.50 10.76
N ARG A 303 -7.95 3.63 11.49
CA ARG A 303 -9.31 3.90 11.96
C ARG A 303 -9.39 5.11 12.86
N SER A 304 -8.45 5.28 13.79
CA SER A 304 -8.47 6.39 14.77
C SER A 304 -8.25 7.77 14.12
N ILE A 305 -7.43 7.85 13.05
CA ILE A 305 -7.11 9.12 12.40
C ILE A 305 -7.98 9.46 11.20
N THR A 306 -8.78 8.49 10.70
CA THR A 306 -9.70 8.69 9.56
C THR A 306 -11.18 8.79 9.96
N ALA A 307 -11.53 8.59 11.23
CA ALA A 307 -12.86 8.67 11.81
C ALA A 307 -13.52 10.06 11.77
#